data_99f64e7acd07378e022cd6111d5f0233
#
_entry.id   99f64e7acd07378e022cd6111d5f0233
#
_cell.length_a   1.000
_cell.length_b   1.000
_cell.length_c   1.000
_cell.angle_alpha   90.00
_cell.angle_beta   90.00
_cell.angle_gamma   90.00
#
_symmetry.space_group_name_H-M   'P 1'
#
loop_
_entity.id
_entity.type
_entity.pdbx_description
1 polymer ?
#
loop_
_entity_poly.entity_id
_entity_poly.type
_entity_poly.pdbx_seq_one_letter_code
_entity_poly.pdbx_strand_id
1 'polypeptide(L)'
;MDSGESTVAGMNGMRSWWKINGTWPKDDSEQAMVGSALAAKLGVNVGDSVTLDKTIAVGADDNTNGGTGKTGKSSTERNRVKVKIVGIFDSGDSDNSAIYMPSIAAQTLANLPNSIDKIEVKALTTPDNDLARKASKNPNALTQDEWETWYCTAYPSSIAYQIEEVLPGAVAKQVRQVAALQGDVLNKTQAVMVLMTVLSLVAAAIAVANLMAA
;
A
#
# COMPACT_ATOMS: atom_id res chain seq x y z
N MET A 1 -32.58 7.21 -11.27
CA MET A 1 -31.51 7.42 -12.27
C MET A 1 -30.34 6.57 -11.81
N ASP A 2 -30.25 5.42 -12.40
CA ASP A 2 -29.26 4.39 -12.09
C ASP A 2 -27.98 4.74 -12.84
N SER A 3 -27.03 5.32 -12.13
CA SER A 3 -25.67 5.48 -12.64
C SER A 3 -24.92 4.18 -12.35
N GLY A 4 -25.08 3.22 -13.25
CA GLY A 4 -24.36 1.97 -13.25
C GLY A 4 -22.87 2.17 -13.40
N GLU A 5 -22.22 2.76 -12.42
CA GLU A 5 -20.77 2.74 -12.28
C GLU A 5 -20.40 1.36 -11.75
N SER A 6 -20.02 0.49 -12.66
CA SER A 6 -19.45 -0.81 -12.35
C SER A 6 -18.31 -0.58 -11.36
N THR A 7 -18.52 -0.99 -10.10
CA THR A 7 -17.46 -1.05 -9.11
C THR A 7 -16.45 -2.09 -9.56
N VAL A 8 -15.43 -1.67 -10.31
CA VAL A 8 -14.36 -2.55 -10.74
C VAL A 8 -13.56 -2.90 -9.50
N ALA A 9 -13.83 -4.07 -8.92
CA ALA A 9 -12.99 -4.64 -7.90
C ALA A 9 -11.62 -4.98 -8.51
N GLY A 10 -10.55 -4.58 -7.83
CA GLY A 10 -9.19 -4.92 -8.26
C GLY A 10 -8.23 -3.73 -8.23
N MET A 11 -6.96 -4.05 -8.34
CA MET A 11 -5.86 -3.07 -8.25
C MET A 11 -5.91 -2.01 -9.35
N ASN A 12 -6.36 -2.36 -10.56
CA ASN A 12 -6.48 -1.43 -11.68
C ASN A 12 -7.43 -0.27 -11.38
N GLY A 13 -8.57 -0.54 -10.75
CA GLY A 13 -9.51 0.50 -10.32
C GLY A 13 -8.99 1.34 -9.15
N MET A 14 -8.23 0.72 -8.26
CA MET A 14 -7.67 1.37 -7.08
C MET A 14 -6.44 2.22 -7.38
N ARG A 15 -5.63 1.83 -8.37
CA ARG A 15 -4.33 2.44 -8.72
C ARG A 15 -4.35 3.07 -10.12
N SER A 16 -5.41 3.77 -10.47
CA SER A 16 -5.60 4.36 -11.81
C SER A 16 -4.55 5.41 -12.22
N TRP A 17 -3.79 5.95 -11.26
CA TRP A 17 -2.71 6.92 -11.51
C TRP A 17 -1.35 6.27 -11.84
N TRP A 18 -1.21 4.96 -11.70
CA TRP A 18 0.02 4.28 -12.06
C TRP A 18 0.26 4.35 -13.57
N LYS A 19 1.49 4.63 -13.96
CA LYS A 19 1.91 4.54 -15.35
C LYS A 19 2.33 3.11 -15.63
N ILE A 20 1.69 2.46 -16.58
CA ILE A 20 1.89 1.04 -16.86
C ILE A 20 2.42 0.87 -18.27
N ASN A 21 3.54 0.15 -18.40
CA ASN A 21 4.04 -0.37 -19.66
C ASN A 21 3.72 -1.87 -19.72
N GLY A 22 2.77 -2.25 -20.59
CA GLY A 22 2.23 -3.60 -20.67
C GLY A 22 0.78 -3.70 -20.20
N THR A 23 0.43 -4.78 -19.52
CA THR A 23 -0.94 -5.07 -19.08
C THR A 23 -0.99 -5.47 -17.61
N TRP A 24 -2.17 -5.39 -17.01
CA TRP A 24 -2.42 -5.96 -15.70
C TRP A 24 -2.38 -7.50 -15.76
N PRO A 25 -1.87 -8.18 -14.72
CA PRO A 25 -1.96 -9.63 -14.60
C PRO A 25 -3.44 -10.06 -14.57
N LYS A 26 -3.75 -11.16 -15.21
CA LYS A 26 -5.08 -11.78 -15.10
C LYS A 26 -5.17 -12.58 -13.81
N ASP A 27 -6.33 -12.54 -13.18
CA ASP A 27 -6.62 -13.43 -12.06
C ASP A 27 -6.45 -14.89 -12.49
N ASP A 28 -6.05 -15.75 -11.56
CA ASP A 28 -5.79 -17.19 -11.77
C ASP A 28 -4.73 -17.51 -12.84
N SER A 29 -3.76 -16.61 -13.05
CA SER A 29 -2.67 -16.80 -14.00
C SER A 29 -1.29 -16.73 -13.34
N GLU A 30 -0.30 -17.33 -14.01
CA GLU A 30 1.12 -17.22 -13.63
C GLU A 30 1.74 -15.93 -14.20
N GLN A 31 1.07 -14.80 -14.01
CA GLN A 31 1.50 -13.49 -14.49
C GLN A 31 1.83 -12.57 -13.32
N ALA A 32 2.71 -11.62 -13.55
CA ALA A 32 3.05 -10.60 -12.57
C ALA A 32 3.34 -9.25 -13.22
N MET A 33 3.20 -8.19 -12.44
CA MET A 33 3.72 -6.86 -12.74
C MET A 33 4.86 -6.54 -11.79
N VAL A 34 5.84 -5.81 -12.31
CA VAL A 34 7.04 -5.40 -11.54
C VAL A 34 7.14 -3.88 -11.51
N GLY A 35 7.44 -3.32 -10.36
CA GLY A 35 7.72 -1.90 -10.24
C GLY A 35 8.98 -1.49 -11.00
N SER A 36 8.99 -0.29 -11.54
CA SER A 36 10.05 0.21 -12.44
C SER A 36 11.44 0.17 -11.80
N ALA A 37 11.56 0.49 -10.51
CA ALA A 37 12.83 0.44 -9.80
C ALA A 37 13.35 -1.00 -9.64
N LEU A 38 12.46 -1.95 -9.37
CA LEU A 38 12.81 -3.36 -9.24
C LEU A 38 13.13 -3.97 -10.61
N ALA A 39 12.38 -3.63 -11.66
CA ALA A 39 12.65 -4.06 -13.03
C ALA A 39 14.04 -3.64 -13.49
N ALA A 40 14.41 -2.38 -13.26
CA ALA A 40 15.73 -1.86 -13.55
C ALA A 40 16.84 -2.58 -12.77
N LYS A 41 16.62 -2.85 -11.49
CA LYS A 41 17.58 -3.56 -10.62
C LYS A 41 17.80 -5.01 -11.03
N LEU A 42 16.76 -5.69 -11.50
CA LEU A 42 16.81 -7.08 -11.94
C LEU A 42 17.16 -7.23 -13.44
N GLY A 43 17.10 -6.16 -14.21
CA GLY A 43 17.31 -6.18 -15.65
C GLY A 43 16.20 -6.91 -16.42
N VAL A 44 14.96 -6.92 -15.91
CA VAL A 44 13.83 -7.63 -16.51
C VAL A 44 12.95 -6.69 -17.33
N ASN A 45 12.36 -7.23 -18.40
CA ASN A 45 11.46 -6.54 -19.32
C ASN A 45 10.10 -7.23 -19.37
N VAL A 46 9.12 -6.54 -19.96
CA VAL A 46 7.82 -7.13 -20.27
C VAL A 46 8.00 -8.30 -21.23
N GLY A 47 7.44 -9.45 -20.87
CA GLY A 47 7.55 -10.72 -21.60
C GLY A 47 8.51 -11.72 -20.97
N ASP A 48 9.43 -11.28 -20.11
CA ASP A 48 10.38 -12.15 -19.41
C ASP A 48 9.67 -13.04 -18.38
N SER A 49 10.31 -14.15 -18.03
CA SER A 49 9.84 -15.04 -16.96
C SER A 49 10.82 -15.00 -15.79
N VAL A 50 10.29 -14.78 -14.60
CA VAL A 50 11.08 -14.73 -13.36
C VAL A 50 10.62 -15.86 -12.43
N THR A 51 11.57 -16.47 -11.77
CA THR A 51 11.27 -17.44 -10.71
C THR A 51 11.43 -16.77 -9.36
N LEU A 52 10.33 -16.73 -8.61
CA LEU A 52 10.31 -16.23 -7.24
C LEU A 52 10.57 -17.40 -6.30
N ASP A 53 11.47 -17.18 -5.35
CA ASP A 53 11.90 -18.20 -4.37
C ASP A 53 11.65 -17.63 -2.96
N LYS A 54 10.92 -18.34 -2.14
CA LYS A 54 10.69 -18.00 -0.73
C LYS A 54 11.08 -19.16 0.16
N THR A 55 11.98 -18.90 1.08
CA THR A 55 12.36 -19.86 2.12
C THR A 55 11.37 -19.77 3.28
N ILE A 56 10.73 -20.86 3.62
CA ILE A 56 9.73 -20.97 4.69
C ILE A 56 10.30 -21.85 5.79
N ALA A 57 10.28 -21.38 7.04
CA ALA A 57 10.54 -22.22 8.19
C ALA A 57 9.29 -23.08 8.44
N VAL A 58 9.37 -24.36 8.20
CA VAL A 58 8.33 -25.31 8.58
C VAL A 58 8.56 -25.62 10.06
N GLY A 59 7.70 -25.07 10.93
CA GLY A 59 7.70 -25.40 12.35
C GLY A 59 7.48 -26.89 12.54
N ALA A 60 8.23 -27.50 13.43
CA ALA A 60 7.90 -28.84 13.91
C ALA A 60 6.49 -28.78 14.53
N ASP A 61 5.58 -29.62 14.04
CA ASP A 61 4.26 -29.79 14.64
C ASP A 61 4.41 -29.94 16.16
N ASP A 62 3.79 -29.02 16.89
CA ASP A 62 3.68 -29.08 18.35
C ASP A 62 2.67 -30.18 18.73
N ASN A 63 3.08 -31.41 18.52
CA ASN A 63 2.37 -32.57 19.06
C ASN A 63 3.01 -32.89 20.40
N THR A 64 2.70 -32.09 21.40
CA THR A 64 3.07 -32.33 22.81
C THR A 64 2.27 -33.47 23.38
N ASN A 65 2.78 -34.70 23.17
CA ASN A 65 2.60 -35.76 24.13
C ASN A 65 3.97 -36.09 24.75
N GLY A 66 4.07 -35.87 26.06
CA GLY A 66 5.25 -35.81 26.87
C GLY A 66 6.33 -36.90 26.58
N GLY A 67 7.54 -36.42 26.34
CA GLY A 67 8.72 -37.28 26.23
C GLY A 67 9.96 -36.45 25.98
N THR A 68 10.85 -36.45 26.96
CA THR A 68 12.19 -35.91 27.01
C THR A 68 12.95 -35.86 25.67
N GLY A 69 13.38 -34.68 25.30
CA GLY A 69 14.64 -34.44 24.60
C GLY A 69 14.75 -34.89 23.16
N LYS A 70 14.26 -34.08 22.20
CA LYS A 70 14.85 -34.05 20.85
C LYS A 70 14.85 -32.60 20.36
N THR A 71 16.04 -32.10 20.11
CA THR A 71 16.31 -30.86 19.35
C THR A 71 15.61 -30.98 18.00
N GLY A 72 14.44 -30.35 17.84
CA GLY A 72 13.72 -30.32 16.59
C GLY A 72 14.55 -29.54 15.56
N LYS A 73 15.04 -30.25 14.55
CA LYS A 73 15.59 -29.60 13.34
C LYS A 73 14.44 -28.87 12.68
N SER A 74 14.46 -27.54 12.70
CA SER A 74 13.58 -26.74 11.86
C SER A 74 13.94 -27.08 10.41
N SER A 75 13.06 -27.76 9.71
CA SER A 75 13.20 -27.99 8.28
C SER A 75 12.82 -26.71 7.55
N THR A 76 13.69 -26.28 6.66
CA THR A 76 13.45 -25.11 5.81
C THR A 76 13.00 -25.62 4.46
N GLU A 77 11.79 -25.29 4.06
CA GLU A 77 11.25 -25.61 2.74
C GLU A 77 11.37 -24.39 1.82
N ARG A 78 11.69 -24.62 0.56
CA ARG A 78 11.77 -23.58 -0.46
C ARG A 78 10.60 -23.72 -1.42
N ASN A 79 9.74 -22.74 -1.41
CA ASN A 79 8.68 -22.62 -2.39
C ASN A 79 9.13 -21.78 -3.58
N ARG A 80 8.78 -22.24 -4.77
CA ARG A 80 9.10 -21.55 -6.02
C ARG A 80 7.86 -21.37 -6.86
N VAL A 81 7.70 -20.16 -7.39
CA VAL A 81 6.64 -19.84 -8.33
C VAL A 81 7.29 -19.15 -9.53
N LYS A 82 7.04 -19.67 -10.73
CA LYS A 82 7.48 -19.05 -11.97
C LYS A 82 6.36 -18.13 -12.47
N VAL A 83 6.68 -16.86 -12.70
CA VAL A 83 5.72 -15.88 -13.22
C VAL A 83 6.24 -15.22 -14.47
N LYS A 84 5.36 -14.92 -15.41
CA LYS A 84 5.65 -14.12 -16.60
C LYS A 84 5.37 -12.65 -16.31
N ILE A 85 6.32 -11.77 -16.58
CA ILE A 85 6.15 -10.34 -16.42
C ILE A 85 5.30 -9.81 -17.58
N VAL A 86 4.09 -9.36 -17.29
CA VAL A 86 3.15 -8.82 -18.29
C VAL A 86 3.08 -7.30 -18.26
N GLY A 87 3.60 -6.67 -17.21
CA GLY A 87 3.66 -5.22 -17.10
C GLY A 87 4.75 -4.73 -16.18
N ILE A 88 5.21 -3.53 -16.44
CA ILE A 88 6.09 -2.76 -15.55
C ILE A 88 5.34 -1.49 -15.19
N PHE A 89 5.23 -1.18 -13.90
CA PHE A 89 4.49 -0.02 -13.43
C PHE A 89 5.41 1.01 -12.75
N ASP A 90 5.00 2.27 -12.84
CA ASP A 90 5.58 3.37 -12.08
C ASP A 90 4.49 4.01 -11.22
N SER A 91 4.61 3.83 -9.92
CA SER A 91 3.68 4.35 -8.90
C SER A 91 4.07 5.75 -8.43
N GLY A 92 5.31 6.16 -8.64
CA GLY A 92 5.87 7.41 -8.13
C GLY A 92 6.27 7.36 -6.65
N ASP A 93 6.20 6.19 -6.01
CA ASP A 93 6.50 5.97 -4.59
C ASP A 93 7.30 4.69 -4.33
N SER A 94 7.29 4.19 -3.08
CA SER A 94 7.99 2.98 -2.66
C SER A 94 7.53 1.70 -3.35
N ASP A 95 6.30 1.68 -3.89
CA ASP A 95 5.73 0.53 -4.57
C ASP A 95 6.49 0.18 -5.85
N ASN A 96 7.29 1.12 -6.39
CA ASN A 96 8.21 0.86 -7.51
C ASN A 96 9.24 -0.25 -7.24
N SER A 97 9.39 -0.69 -6.00
CA SER A 97 10.26 -1.81 -5.61
C SER A 97 9.50 -3.11 -5.33
N ALA A 98 8.21 -3.18 -5.66
CA ALA A 98 7.34 -4.31 -5.40
C ALA A 98 7.03 -5.15 -6.66
N ILE A 99 6.53 -6.37 -6.42
CA ILE A 99 5.94 -7.25 -7.44
C ILE A 99 4.48 -7.45 -7.09
N TYR A 100 3.61 -7.29 -8.06
CA TYR A 100 2.18 -7.57 -7.95
C TYR A 100 1.82 -8.79 -8.79
N MET A 101 1.18 -9.76 -8.17
CA MET A 101 0.74 -11.00 -8.80
C MET A 101 -0.63 -11.41 -8.25
N PRO A 102 -1.36 -12.32 -8.91
CA PRO A 102 -2.61 -12.87 -8.38
C PRO A 102 -2.41 -13.48 -6.98
N SER A 103 -3.44 -13.35 -6.13
CA SER A 103 -3.39 -13.80 -4.74
C SER A 103 -3.05 -15.29 -4.60
N ILE A 104 -3.54 -16.14 -5.51
CA ILE A 104 -3.26 -17.57 -5.53
C ILE A 104 -1.75 -17.83 -5.69
N ALA A 105 -1.07 -17.14 -6.60
CA ALA A 105 0.37 -17.28 -6.80
C ALA A 105 1.16 -16.82 -5.56
N ALA A 106 0.74 -15.72 -4.93
CA ALA A 106 1.34 -15.22 -3.71
C ALA A 106 1.13 -16.17 -2.51
N GLN A 107 -0.06 -16.74 -2.37
CA GLN A 107 -0.40 -17.73 -1.34
C GLN A 107 0.40 -19.01 -1.52
N THR A 108 0.56 -19.49 -2.76
CA THR A 108 1.39 -20.66 -3.08
C THR A 108 2.85 -20.39 -2.71
N LEU A 109 3.39 -19.23 -3.08
CA LEU A 109 4.76 -18.85 -2.73
C LEU A 109 4.96 -18.75 -1.22
N ALA A 110 3.95 -18.24 -0.50
CA ALA A 110 3.99 -18.09 0.94
C ALA A 110 3.69 -19.38 1.72
N ASN A 111 3.16 -20.42 1.06
CA ASN A 111 2.58 -21.62 1.68
C ASN A 111 1.46 -21.29 2.69
N LEU A 112 0.61 -20.32 2.34
CA LEU A 112 -0.49 -19.85 3.15
C LEU A 112 -1.79 -19.87 2.32
N PRO A 113 -2.34 -21.06 2.02
CA PRO A 113 -3.56 -21.16 1.23
C PRO A 113 -4.73 -20.48 1.96
N ASN A 114 -5.59 -19.83 1.20
CA ASN A 114 -6.79 -19.13 1.71
C ASN A 114 -6.51 -18.09 2.81
N SER A 115 -5.30 -17.55 2.86
CA SER A 115 -4.91 -16.54 3.85
C SER A 115 -4.70 -15.19 3.19
N ILE A 116 -5.16 -14.14 3.85
CA ILE A 116 -5.00 -12.75 3.42
C ILE A 116 -4.48 -11.96 4.61
N ASP A 117 -3.41 -11.20 4.42
CA ASP A 117 -2.84 -10.33 5.45
C ASP A 117 -3.56 -8.98 5.50
N LYS A 118 -3.85 -8.41 4.32
CA LYS A 118 -4.41 -7.07 4.20
C LYS A 118 -5.42 -6.97 3.07
N ILE A 119 -6.53 -6.31 3.34
CA ILE A 119 -7.53 -5.93 2.32
C ILE A 119 -7.53 -4.41 2.21
N GLU A 120 -7.39 -3.89 0.99
CA GLU A 120 -7.54 -2.47 0.71
C GLU A 120 -8.94 -2.21 0.14
N VAL A 121 -9.63 -1.25 0.75
CA VAL A 121 -10.98 -0.84 0.34
C VAL A 121 -10.94 0.62 -0.11
N LYS A 122 -11.41 0.89 -1.33
CA LYS A 122 -11.64 2.24 -1.84
C LYS A 122 -13.13 2.53 -1.80
N ALA A 123 -13.53 3.55 -1.06
CA ALA A 123 -14.91 3.98 -0.95
C ALA A 123 -15.05 5.48 -1.27
N LEU A 124 -16.22 5.86 -1.77
CA LEU A 124 -16.61 7.26 -1.85
C LEU A 124 -17.02 7.71 -0.45
N THR A 125 -16.35 8.72 0.07
CA THR A 125 -16.55 9.17 1.44
C THR A 125 -17.00 10.62 1.51
N THR A 126 -17.80 10.91 2.55
CA THR A 126 -18.13 12.28 2.94
C THR A 126 -17.02 12.84 3.84
N PRO A 127 -16.60 14.10 3.66
CA PRO A 127 -15.61 14.72 4.54
C PRO A 127 -16.02 14.67 6.02
N ASP A 128 -15.05 14.41 6.91
CA ASP A 128 -15.28 14.36 8.35
C ASP A 128 -15.76 15.71 8.88
N ASN A 129 -16.84 15.70 9.65
CA ASN A 129 -17.36 16.80 10.43
C ASN A 129 -17.13 16.56 11.94
N ASP A 130 -17.72 17.41 12.80
CA ASP A 130 -17.60 17.28 14.26
C ASP A 130 -18.21 15.97 14.77
N LEU A 131 -19.31 15.51 14.18
CA LEU A 131 -19.96 14.26 14.50
C LEU A 131 -19.05 13.05 14.17
N ALA A 132 -18.48 13.02 12.98
CA ALA A 132 -17.54 11.97 12.58
C ALA A 132 -16.29 11.94 13.47
N ARG A 133 -15.78 13.12 13.86
CA ARG A 133 -14.65 13.22 14.81
C ARG A 133 -15.00 12.77 16.23
N LYS A 134 -16.22 13.05 16.71
CA LYS A 134 -16.75 12.57 18.01
C LYS A 134 -16.86 11.05 17.99
N ALA A 135 -17.48 10.50 16.93
CA ALA A 135 -17.66 9.07 16.74
C ALA A 135 -16.34 8.30 16.63
N SER A 136 -15.35 8.81 15.90
CA SER A 136 -14.04 8.16 15.75
C SER A 136 -13.24 8.04 17.05
N LYS A 137 -13.55 8.90 18.06
CA LYS A 137 -12.94 8.80 19.39
C LYS A 137 -13.68 7.79 20.27
N ASN A 138 -15.00 7.83 20.26
CA ASN A 138 -15.85 6.92 21.04
C ASN A 138 -17.25 6.87 20.43
N PRO A 139 -17.60 5.86 19.61
CA PRO A 139 -18.93 5.71 19.04
C PRO A 139 -20.04 5.60 20.10
N ASN A 140 -19.73 5.02 21.27
CA ASN A 140 -20.70 4.84 22.37
C ASN A 140 -21.05 6.14 23.10
N ALA A 141 -20.35 7.23 22.84
CA ALA A 141 -20.64 8.56 23.40
C ALA A 141 -21.64 9.37 22.58
N LEU A 142 -22.15 8.81 21.47
CA LEU A 142 -23.16 9.42 20.63
C LEU A 142 -24.56 9.23 21.23
N THR A 143 -25.43 10.20 21.01
CA THR A 143 -26.88 10.01 21.22
C THR A 143 -27.43 9.09 20.14
N GLN A 144 -28.66 8.57 20.31
CA GLN A 144 -29.28 7.69 19.34
C GLN A 144 -29.38 8.34 17.95
N ASP A 145 -29.83 9.57 17.86
CA ASP A 145 -29.98 10.31 16.60
C ASP A 145 -28.60 10.60 15.95
N GLU A 146 -27.60 10.94 16.76
CA GLU A 146 -26.23 11.14 16.30
C GLU A 146 -25.64 9.84 15.76
N TRP A 147 -25.91 8.73 16.43
CA TRP A 147 -25.42 7.41 16.04
C TRP A 147 -26.03 6.98 14.70
N GLU A 148 -27.34 7.10 14.55
CA GLU A 148 -28.03 6.78 13.28
C GLU A 148 -27.51 7.64 12.12
N THR A 149 -27.39 8.95 12.35
CA THR A 149 -26.87 9.88 11.35
C THR A 149 -25.44 9.51 10.94
N TRP A 150 -24.57 9.21 11.91
CA TRP A 150 -23.19 8.84 11.65
C TRP A 150 -23.08 7.48 10.95
N TYR A 151 -23.81 6.48 11.42
CA TYR A 151 -23.76 5.12 10.87
C TYR A 151 -24.25 5.06 9.43
N CYS A 152 -25.30 5.81 9.08
CA CYS A 152 -25.85 5.88 7.73
C CYS A 152 -25.11 6.84 6.79
N THR A 153 -24.18 7.64 7.29
CA THR A 153 -23.39 8.54 6.46
C THR A 153 -22.05 7.89 6.12
N ALA A 154 -21.62 8.03 4.85
CA ALA A 154 -20.37 7.43 4.36
C ALA A 154 -19.12 8.17 4.88
N TYR A 155 -18.99 8.34 6.18
CA TYR A 155 -17.75 8.82 6.77
C TYR A 155 -16.68 7.70 6.79
N PRO A 156 -15.39 8.03 6.64
CA PRO A 156 -14.32 7.03 6.79
C PRO A 156 -14.40 6.24 8.11
N SER A 157 -14.81 6.91 9.18
CA SER A 157 -14.96 6.28 10.50
C SER A 157 -16.15 5.31 10.58
N SER A 158 -17.29 5.64 9.96
CA SER A 158 -18.46 4.75 9.96
C SER A 158 -18.23 3.52 9.09
N ILE A 159 -17.58 3.70 7.92
CA ILE A 159 -17.22 2.58 7.03
C ILE A 159 -16.24 1.64 7.74
N ALA A 160 -15.23 2.17 8.42
CA ALA A 160 -14.28 1.36 9.18
C ALA A 160 -14.99 0.55 10.27
N TYR A 161 -15.89 1.16 11.02
CA TYR A 161 -16.70 0.50 12.04
C TYR A 161 -17.55 -0.64 11.47
N GLN A 162 -18.25 -0.41 10.36
CA GLN A 162 -19.09 -1.41 9.68
C GLN A 162 -18.25 -2.58 9.14
N ILE A 163 -17.03 -2.33 8.65
CA ILE A 163 -16.11 -3.39 8.21
C ILE A 163 -15.71 -4.28 9.40
N GLU A 164 -15.39 -3.68 10.54
CA GLU A 164 -15.03 -4.44 11.77
C GLU A 164 -16.21 -5.23 12.32
N GLU A 165 -17.42 -4.71 12.19
CA GLU A 165 -18.65 -5.41 12.60
C GLU A 165 -18.94 -6.65 11.75
N VAL A 166 -18.71 -6.57 10.44
CA VAL A 166 -18.97 -7.68 9.50
C VAL A 166 -17.82 -8.70 9.50
N LEU A 167 -16.59 -8.28 9.79
CA LEU A 167 -15.40 -9.12 9.78
C LEU A 167 -14.80 -9.23 11.19
N PRO A 168 -15.27 -10.15 12.01
CA PRO A 168 -14.76 -10.32 13.37
C PRO A 168 -13.24 -10.60 13.36
N GLY A 169 -12.49 -9.81 14.13
CA GLY A 169 -11.04 -9.90 14.22
C GLY A 169 -10.26 -9.06 13.19
N ALA A 170 -10.95 -8.41 12.26
CA ALA A 170 -10.32 -7.41 11.39
C ALA A 170 -10.15 -6.08 12.13
N VAL A 171 -9.13 -5.32 11.74
CA VAL A 171 -8.91 -3.95 12.21
C VAL A 171 -8.88 -3.03 10.99
N ALA A 172 -9.88 -2.15 10.89
CA ALA A 172 -9.99 -1.23 9.76
C ALA A 172 -9.23 0.07 10.06
N LYS A 173 -8.18 0.34 9.28
CA LYS A 173 -7.40 1.57 9.38
C LYS A 173 -7.74 2.50 8.23
N GLN A 174 -8.13 3.72 8.56
CA GLN A 174 -8.35 4.77 7.57
C GLN A 174 -7.01 5.25 7.02
N VAL A 175 -6.82 5.15 5.70
CA VAL A 175 -5.64 5.68 5.01
C VAL A 175 -6.01 7.02 4.38
N ARG A 176 -5.54 8.11 4.95
CA ARG A 176 -5.69 9.44 4.37
C ARG A 176 -4.61 9.64 3.30
N GLN A 177 -4.90 9.26 2.07
CA GLN A 177 -3.96 9.38 0.94
C GLN A 177 -3.48 10.82 0.67
N VAL A 178 -4.26 11.82 1.06
CA VAL A 178 -3.94 13.24 0.81
C VAL A 178 -2.71 13.71 1.59
N ALA A 179 -2.41 13.13 2.74
CA ALA A 179 -1.29 13.56 3.58
C ALA A 179 0.09 13.09 3.06
N ALA A 180 0.15 11.95 2.41
CA ALA A 180 1.43 11.39 1.91
C ALA A 180 1.95 12.14 0.67
N LEU A 181 1.05 12.51 -0.26
CA LEU A 181 1.42 13.27 -1.46
C LEU A 181 1.79 14.73 -1.14
N GLN A 182 1.18 15.34 -0.12
CA GLN A 182 1.51 16.69 0.29
C GLN A 182 2.86 16.79 1.02
N GLY A 183 3.26 15.76 1.76
CA GLY A 183 4.55 15.74 2.47
C GLY A 183 5.75 15.78 1.52
N ASP A 184 5.70 15.03 0.43
CA ASP A 184 6.79 14.96 -0.54
C ASP A 184 6.91 16.25 -1.38
N VAL A 185 5.77 16.86 -1.73
CA VAL A 185 5.74 18.14 -2.45
C VAL A 185 6.25 19.27 -1.55
N LEU A 186 5.84 19.30 -0.27
CA LEU A 186 6.30 20.30 0.70
C LEU A 186 7.81 20.22 0.94
N ASN A 187 8.36 19.01 1.09
CA ASN A 187 9.80 18.80 1.28
C ASN A 187 10.62 19.25 0.06
N LYS A 188 10.17 18.94 -1.14
CA LYS A 188 10.80 19.40 -2.38
C LYS A 188 10.73 20.92 -2.54
N THR A 189 9.59 21.53 -2.22
CA THR A 189 9.41 22.99 -2.29
C THR A 189 10.28 23.69 -1.24
N GLN A 190 10.38 23.14 -0.03
CA GLN A 190 11.23 23.69 1.02
C GLN A 190 12.72 23.63 0.64
N ALA A 191 13.18 22.55 0.03
CA ALA A 191 14.55 22.43 -0.47
C ALA A 191 14.88 23.46 -1.55
N VAL A 192 13.95 23.73 -2.47
CA VAL A 192 14.10 24.77 -3.50
C VAL A 192 14.13 26.16 -2.88
N MET A 193 13.27 26.45 -1.89
CA MET A 193 13.27 27.75 -1.18
C MET A 193 14.59 27.99 -0.46
N VAL A 194 15.12 26.99 0.24
CA VAL A 194 16.41 27.11 0.94
C VAL A 194 17.54 27.36 -0.06
N LEU A 195 17.56 26.64 -1.19
CA LEU A 195 18.56 26.83 -2.24
C LEU A 195 18.51 28.26 -2.82
N MET A 196 17.32 28.77 -3.11
CA MET A 196 17.12 30.15 -3.61
C MET A 196 17.58 31.20 -2.59
N THR A 197 17.32 30.97 -1.31
CA THR A 197 17.73 31.89 -0.24
C THR A 197 19.26 31.95 -0.11
N VAL A 198 19.93 30.81 -0.16
CA VAL A 198 21.40 30.73 -0.11
C VAL A 198 22.02 31.42 -1.33
N LEU A 199 21.51 31.16 -2.53
CA LEU A 199 21.98 31.81 -3.74
C LEU A 199 21.80 33.34 -3.71
N SER A 200 20.67 33.83 -3.20
CA SER A 200 20.42 35.28 -3.03
C SER A 200 21.40 35.91 -2.04
N LEU A 201 21.71 35.19 -0.97
CA LEU A 201 22.64 35.68 0.06
C LEU A 201 24.08 35.78 -0.46
N VAL A 202 24.51 34.78 -1.25
CA VAL A 202 25.82 34.78 -1.93
C VAL A 202 25.90 35.93 -2.95
N ALA A 203 24.86 36.11 -3.75
CA ALA A 203 24.82 37.21 -4.74
C ALA A 203 24.89 38.57 -4.05
N ALA A 204 24.15 38.79 -2.95
CA ALA A 204 24.20 39.98 -2.15
C ALA A 204 25.59 40.27 -1.55
N ALA A 205 26.27 39.21 -1.04
CA ALA A 205 27.61 39.33 -0.50
C ALA A 205 28.65 39.75 -1.56
N ILE A 206 28.55 39.18 -2.77
CA ILE A 206 29.40 39.57 -3.91
C ILE A 206 29.14 41.02 -4.33
N ALA A 207 27.88 41.45 -4.38
CA ALA A 207 27.52 42.83 -4.73
C ALA A 207 28.10 43.82 -3.73
N VAL A 208 27.99 43.55 -2.42
CA VAL A 208 28.57 44.38 -1.36
C VAL A 208 30.09 44.42 -1.42
N ALA A 209 30.74 43.24 -1.65
CA ALA A 209 32.19 43.18 -1.81
C ALA A 209 32.70 44.04 -3.00
N ASN A 210 32.00 43.98 -4.16
CA ASN A 210 32.35 44.79 -5.31
C ASN A 210 32.15 46.30 -5.02
N LEU A 211 31.12 46.67 -4.26
CA LEU A 211 30.88 48.06 -3.92
C LEU A 211 31.95 48.64 -2.96
N MET A 212 32.50 47.79 -2.08
CA MET A 212 33.57 48.18 -1.17
C MET A 212 34.96 48.21 -1.82
N ALA A 213 35.13 47.57 -2.96
CA ALA A 213 36.39 47.52 -3.70
C ALA A 213 36.53 48.61 -4.76
N ALA A 214 35.47 49.36 -5.04
CA ALA A 214 35.43 50.52 -5.93
C ALA A 214 35.61 51.84 -5.19
#